data_19fa0d5e5f7f961cd7567bc27c127a10
#
_entry.id   19fa0d5e5f7f961cd7567bc27c127a10
#
_cell.length_a   1.000
_cell.length_b   1.000
_cell.length_c   1.000
_cell.angle_alpha   90.00
_cell.angle_beta   90.00
_cell.angle_gamma   90.00
#
_symmetry.space_group_name_H-M   'P 1'
#
loop_
_entity.id
_entity.type
_entity.pdbx_description
1 polymer ?
#
loop_
_entity_poly.entity_id
_entity_poly.type
_entity_poly.pdbx_seq_one_letter_code
_entity_poly.pdbx_strand_id
1 'polypeptide(L)'
;VIFVPLLGIMIGGIVSSFTTFIALRTNALQSINNWLNGNFAVITSGRYEILYLAIPLLIIAYIFANHFTIAGMGKDFSHNLGVKYEQIINIALLITATLTALVVVTVGTLPFLGLIVPNIISMYRGDHLKNALPHTLMLGSIFVLFSDIIGRLIVYPYEINIGLTIGVFGTIIFLVLLMKGRNNSVSYTHLTLPTICS
;
A
#
# COMPACT_ATOMS: atom_id res chain seq x y z
N VAL A 1 -1.58 -18.75 -6.67
CA VAL A 1 -1.51 -17.28 -6.41
C VAL A 1 -1.84 -16.93 -4.95
N ILE A 2 -2.71 -17.69 -4.27
CA ILE A 2 -3.14 -17.42 -2.87
C ILE A 2 -2.07 -17.80 -1.83
N PHE A 3 -1.13 -18.67 -2.15
CA PHE A 3 -0.12 -19.18 -1.23
C PHE A 3 0.87 -18.10 -0.73
N VAL A 4 1.28 -17.18 -1.58
CA VAL A 4 2.29 -16.16 -1.24
C VAL A 4 1.80 -15.20 -0.16
N PRO A 5 0.60 -14.61 -0.26
CA PRO A 5 0.05 -13.78 0.82
C PRO A 5 -0.15 -14.54 2.12
N LEU A 6 -0.62 -15.81 2.04
CA LEU A 6 -0.84 -16.64 3.21
C LEU A 6 0.47 -16.93 3.96
N LEU A 7 1.53 -17.32 3.24
CA LEU A 7 2.87 -17.50 3.81
C LEU A 7 3.39 -16.21 4.45
N GLY A 8 3.17 -15.07 3.80
CA GLY A 8 3.57 -13.77 4.33
C GLY A 8 2.89 -13.46 5.67
N ILE A 9 1.59 -13.72 5.79
CA ILE A 9 0.84 -13.54 7.04
C ILE A 9 1.33 -14.48 8.13
N MET A 10 1.59 -15.75 7.80
CA MET A 10 2.09 -16.74 8.78
C MET A 10 3.48 -16.37 9.29
N ILE A 11 4.42 -16.03 8.39
CA ILE A 11 5.77 -15.61 8.78
C ILE A 11 5.71 -14.30 9.58
N GLY A 12 4.91 -13.34 9.15
CA GLY A 12 4.66 -12.10 9.88
C GLY A 12 4.13 -12.34 11.29
N GLY A 13 3.21 -13.29 11.45
CA GLY A 13 2.68 -13.70 12.76
C GLY A 13 3.76 -14.28 13.69
N ILE A 14 4.66 -15.12 13.16
CA ILE A 14 5.78 -15.67 13.92
C ILE A 14 6.73 -14.56 14.39
N VAL A 15 7.13 -13.67 13.47
CA VAL A 15 8.01 -12.53 13.78
C VAL A 15 7.35 -11.61 14.81
N SER A 16 6.07 -11.30 14.67
CA SER A 16 5.31 -10.49 15.62
C SER A 16 5.24 -11.11 17.01
N SER A 17 5.01 -12.42 17.09
CA SER A 17 4.97 -13.15 18.38
C SER A 17 6.32 -13.11 19.09
N PHE A 18 7.42 -13.29 18.33
CA PHE A 18 8.76 -13.22 18.87
C PHE A 18 9.12 -11.80 19.34
N THR A 19 8.76 -10.79 18.56
CA THR A 19 8.95 -9.38 18.92
C THR A 19 8.18 -9.03 20.18
N THR A 20 6.91 -9.47 20.30
CA THR A 20 6.07 -9.26 21.48
C THR A 20 6.66 -9.93 22.71
N PHE A 21 7.20 -11.14 22.58
CA PHE A 21 7.85 -11.85 23.69
C PHE A 21 9.06 -11.06 24.22
N ILE A 22 9.92 -10.56 23.33
CA ILE A 22 11.07 -9.72 23.73
C ILE A 22 10.59 -8.41 24.36
N ALA A 23 9.56 -7.77 23.78
CA ALA A 23 9.00 -6.53 24.28
C ALA A 23 8.43 -6.66 25.70
N LEU A 24 7.79 -7.79 25.99
CA LEU A 24 7.29 -8.10 27.35
C LEU A 24 8.44 -8.27 28.35
N ARG A 25 9.51 -8.97 27.94
CA ARG A 25 10.70 -9.18 28.79
C ARG A 25 11.42 -7.87 29.14
N THR A 26 11.42 -6.91 28.23
CA THR A 26 12.12 -5.61 28.37
C THR A 26 11.20 -4.48 28.86
N ASN A 27 9.92 -4.76 29.18
CA ASN A 27 8.89 -3.74 29.48
C ASN A 27 8.75 -2.66 28.38
N ALA A 28 9.10 -2.99 27.14
CA ALA A 28 9.09 -2.08 25.99
C ALA A 28 7.81 -2.19 25.13
N LEU A 29 6.82 -2.97 25.56
CA LEU A 29 5.61 -3.26 24.78
C LEU A 29 4.87 -1.97 24.40
N GLN A 30 4.70 -1.06 25.34
CA GLN A 30 4.06 0.23 25.13
C GLN A 30 4.82 1.09 24.11
N SER A 31 6.13 1.12 24.21
CA SER A 31 7.00 1.88 23.28
C SER A 31 6.95 1.34 21.87
N ILE A 32 6.95 0.01 21.69
CA ILE A 32 6.83 -0.63 20.39
C ILE A 32 5.46 -0.37 19.77
N ASN A 33 4.39 -0.49 20.54
CA ASN A 33 3.03 -0.19 20.05
C ASN A 33 2.90 1.28 19.64
N ASN A 34 3.41 2.21 20.42
CA ASN A 34 3.39 3.63 20.07
C ASN A 34 4.20 3.93 18.82
N TRP A 35 5.30 3.22 18.62
CA TRP A 35 6.16 3.39 17.44
C TRP A 35 5.56 2.79 16.17
N LEU A 36 4.90 1.64 16.28
CA LEU A 36 4.23 1.01 15.15
C LEU A 36 2.97 1.75 14.72
N ASN A 37 2.29 2.45 15.62
CA ASN A 37 1.17 3.32 15.27
C ASN A 37 1.72 4.59 14.61
N GLY A 38 1.47 4.79 13.32
CA GLY A 38 1.97 5.91 12.54
C GLY A 38 1.83 7.25 13.28
N ASN A 39 2.96 7.89 13.56
CA ASN A 39 3.00 9.16 14.28
C ASN A 39 4.12 10.05 13.76
N PHE A 40 3.76 11.19 13.19
CA PHE A 40 4.74 12.17 12.70
C PHE A 40 5.40 12.99 13.80
N ALA A 41 4.78 13.13 14.96
CA ALA A 41 5.33 13.90 16.08
C ALA A 41 6.63 13.27 16.65
N VAL A 42 6.86 12.00 16.44
CA VAL A 42 8.05 11.26 16.94
C VAL A 42 9.24 11.34 15.98
N ILE A 43 9.05 11.93 14.79
CA ILE A 43 10.11 12.01 13.79
C ILE A 43 11.06 13.17 14.14
N THR A 44 12.26 12.81 14.62
CA THR A 44 13.33 13.74 14.96
C THR A 44 14.43 13.75 13.91
N SER A 45 15.29 14.79 13.95
CA SER A 45 16.51 14.86 13.14
C SER A 45 17.36 13.59 13.32
N GLY A 46 17.85 13.03 12.23
CA GLY A 46 18.60 11.76 12.22
C GLY A 46 17.75 10.51 11.88
N ARG A 47 16.42 10.59 11.97
CA ARG A 47 15.52 9.46 11.61
C ARG A 47 14.94 9.59 10.21
N TYR A 48 14.59 10.80 9.77
CA TYR A 48 14.00 11.00 8.44
C TYR A 48 15.03 10.85 7.31
N GLU A 49 16.32 10.90 7.62
CA GLU A 49 17.41 10.79 6.63
C GLU A 49 17.38 9.43 5.91
N ILE A 50 16.92 8.38 6.60
CA ILE A 50 16.73 7.05 6.01
C ILE A 50 15.71 7.09 4.85
N LEU A 51 14.73 8.01 4.88
CA LEU A 51 13.76 8.17 3.80
C LEU A 51 14.38 8.66 2.49
N TYR A 52 15.55 9.32 2.51
CA TYR A 52 16.24 9.67 1.27
C TYR A 52 16.62 8.44 0.44
N LEU A 53 16.78 7.28 1.09
CA LEU A 53 17.01 6.00 0.39
C LEU A 53 15.77 5.57 -0.43
N ALA A 54 14.58 6.07 -0.11
CA ALA A 54 13.38 5.80 -0.88
C ALA A 54 13.40 6.49 -2.26
N ILE A 55 14.10 7.63 -2.41
CA ILE A 55 14.16 8.38 -3.67
C ILE A 55 14.77 7.54 -4.80
N PRO A 56 15.99 6.99 -4.67
CA PRO A 56 16.56 6.16 -5.73
C PRO A 56 15.73 4.90 -6.00
N LEU A 57 15.10 4.30 -4.98
CA LEU A 57 14.22 3.15 -5.16
C LEU A 57 12.96 3.51 -5.94
N LEU A 58 12.38 4.68 -5.71
CA LEU A 58 11.23 5.18 -6.48
C LEU A 58 11.61 5.46 -7.94
N ILE A 59 12.80 6.00 -8.18
CA ILE A 59 13.32 6.21 -9.56
C ILE A 59 13.46 4.88 -10.28
N ILE A 60 14.06 3.88 -9.63
CA ILE A 60 14.19 2.53 -10.18
C ILE A 60 12.80 1.93 -10.44
N ALA A 61 11.87 2.03 -9.50
CA ALA A 61 10.49 1.57 -9.67
C ALA A 61 9.81 2.22 -10.87
N TYR A 62 10.02 3.51 -11.09
CA TYR A 62 9.47 4.24 -12.23
C TYR A 62 10.07 3.79 -13.56
N ILE A 63 11.38 3.53 -13.61
CA ILE A 63 12.05 3.01 -14.82
C ILE A 63 11.50 1.63 -15.20
N PHE A 64 11.28 0.77 -14.21
CA PHE A 64 10.73 -0.58 -14.40
C PHE A 64 9.20 -0.65 -14.49
N ALA A 65 8.49 0.47 -14.35
CA ALA A 65 7.03 0.52 -14.29
C ALA A 65 6.32 -0.15 -15.47
N ASN A 66 6.85 -0.01 -16.70
CA ASN A 66 6.31 -0.70 -17.86
C ASN A 66 6.45 -2.22 -17.77
N HIS A 67 7.58 -2.72 -17.30
CA HIS A 67 7.82 -4.14 -17.10
C HIS A 67 6.90 -4.72 -16.01
N PHE A 68 6.64 -3.94 -14.96
CA PHE A 68 5.69 -4.32 -13.91
C PHE A 68 4.25 -4.38 -14.44
N THR A 69 3.86 -3.45 -15.32
CA THR A 69 2.55 -3.49 -15.98
C THR A 69 2.39 -4.76 -16.82
N ILE A 70 3.41 -5.12 -17.63
CA ILE A 70 3.41 -6.34 -18.44
C ILE A 70 3.37 -7.58 -17.55
N ALA A 71 4.17 -7.63 -16.48
CA ALA A 71 4.16 -8.74 -15.54
C ALA A 71 2.81 -8.90 -14.84
N GLY A 72 2.11 -7.79 -14.56
CA GLY A 72 0.76 -7.79 -14.00
C GLY A 72 -0.31 -8.45 -14.89
N MET A 73 -0.07 -8.52 -16.21
CA MET A 73 -0.96 -9.22 -17.15
C MET A 73 -0.83 -10.75 -17.13
N GLY A 74 0.15 -11.26 -16.39
CA GLY A 74 0.36 -12.69 -16.19
C GLY A 74 1.58 -13.28 -16.90
N LYS A 75 1.92 -14.52 -16.52
CA LYS A 75 3.16 -15.20 -16.96
C LYS A 75 3.19 -15.45 -18.47
N ASP A 76 2.08 -15.94 -19.02
CA ASP A 76 2.01 -16.30 -20.45
C ASP A 76 2.13 -15.08 -21.36
N PHE A 77 1.47 -13.98 -20.97
CA PHE A 77 1.54 -12.72 -21.71
C PHE A 77 2.94 -12.11 -21.66
N SER A 78 3.57 -12.12 -20.49
CA SER A 78 4.95 -11.63 -20.30
C SER A 78 5.96 -12.41 -21.14
N HIS A 79 5.80 -13.73 -21.22
CA HIS A 79 6.69 -14.59 -21.98
C HIS A 79 6.60 -14.31 -23.50
N ASN A 80 5.37 -14.10 -24.00
CA ASN A 80 5.15 -13.76 -25.41
C ASN A 80 5.78 -12.41 -25.81
N LEU A 81 5.92 -11.49 -24.86
CA LEU A 81 6.59 -10.19 -25.05
C LEU A 81 8.09 -10.24 -24.74
N GLY A 82 8.67 -11.40 -24.51
CA GLY A 82 10.10 -11.56 -24.22
C GLY A 82 10.52 -11.08 -22.83
N VAL A 83 9.58 -10.83 -21.92
CA VAL A 83 9.86 -10.37 -20.56
C VAL A 83 10.05 -11.56 -19.62
N LYS A 84 11.15 -11.58 -18.90
CA LYS A 84 11.43 -12.63 -17.90
C LYS A 84 10.59 -12.39 -16.65
N TYR A 85 9.37 -12.91 -16.63
CA TYR A 85 8.36 -12.74 -15.58
C TYR A 85 8.92 -12.87 -14.16
N GLU A 86 9.64 -13.97 -13.86
CA GLU A 86 10.13 -14.27 -12.51
C GLU A 86 11.16 -13.23 -12.03
N GLN A 87 12.03 -12.75 -12.92
CA GLN A 87 13.00 -11.71 -12.57
C GLN A 87 12.31 -10.38 -12.26
N ILE A 88 11.31 -9.99 -13.06
CA ILE A 88 10.57 -8.74 -12.87
C ILE A 88 9.77 -8.79 -11.58
N ILE A 89 9.11 -9.90 -11.27
CA ILE A 89 8.37 -10.06 -10.02
C ILE A 89 9.31 -10.00 -8.80
N ASN A 90 10.47 -10.66 -8.87
CA ASN A 90 11.44 -10.61 -7.77
C ASN A 90 11.97 -9.19 -7.52
N ILE A 91 12.26 -8.43 -8.59
CA ILE A 91 12.66 -7.02 -8.48
C ILE A 91 11.53 -6.19 -7.88
N ALA A 92 10.29 -6.37 -8.34
CA ALA A 92 9.13 -5.67 -7.80
C ALA A 92 8.94 -5.94 -6.31
N LEU A 93 9.02 -7.21 -5.89
CA LEU A 93 8.90 -7.61 -4.49
C LEU A 93 10.00 -7.00 -3.62
N LEU A 94 11.25 -7.02 -4.11
CA LEU A 94 12.40 -6.47 -3.38
C LEU A 94 12.26 -4.96 -3.20
N ILE A 95 11.91 -4.22 -4.25
CA ILE A 95 11.69 -2.77 -4.18
C ILE A 95 10.53 -2.46 -3.22
N THR A 96 9.40 -3.15 -3.37
CA THR A 96 8.21 -2.91 -2.54
C THR A 96 8.49 -3.23 -1.07
N ALA A 97 9.13 -4.37 -0.77
CA ALA A 97 9.48 -4.76 0.59
C ALA A 97 10.44 -3.74 1.24
N THR A 98 11.46 -3.28 0.50
CA THR A 98 12.42 -2.30 1.01
C THR A 98 11.76 -0.95 1.25
N LEU A 99 10.94 -0.44 0.31
CA LEU A 99 10.20 0.81 0.48
C LEU A 99 9.24 0.74 1.66
N THR A 100 8.49 -0.35 1.80
CA THR A 100 7.57 -0.54 2.92
C THR A 100 8.32 -0.59 4.25
N ALA A 101 9.44 -1.31 4.32
CA ALA A 101 10.27 -1.36 5.52
C ALA A 101 10.80 0.02 5.91
N LEU A 102 11.30 0.81 4.94
CA LEU A 102 11.77 2.19 5.19
C LEU A 102 10.67 3.07 5.77
N VAL A 103 9.47 3.02 5.21
CA VAL A 103 8.33 3.81 5.70
C VAL A 103 7.89 3.35 7.08
N VAL A 104 7.73 2.04 7.30
CA VAL A 104 7.28 1.50 8.60
C VAL A 104 8.29 1.78 9.71
N VAL A 105 9.60 1.69 9.41
CA VAL A 105 10.66 1.98 10.40
C VAL A 105 10.72 3.47 10.76
N THR A 106 10.39 4.37 9.84
CA THR A 106 10.47 5.82 10.08
C THR A 106 9.19 6.43 10.63
N VAL A 107 8.05 6.08 10.05
CA VAL A 107 6.75 6.71 10.32
C VAL A 107 5.81 5.79 11.10
N GLY A 108 5.98 4.46 10.97
CA GLY A 108 5.02 3.47 11.43
C GLY A 108 4.05 3.03 10.34
N THR A 109 3.05 2.25 10.72
CA THR A 109 2.05 1.72 9.79
C THR A 109 0.98 2.75 9.45
N LEU A 110 0.68 2.88 8.16
CA LEU A 110 -0.40 3.73 7.63
C LEU A 110 -1.46 2.82 7.00
N PRO A 111 -2.55 2.50 7.72
CA PRO A 111 -3.56 1.56 7.24
C PRO A 111 -4.33 2.14 6.03
N PHE A 112 -4.80 1.26 5.16
CA PHE A 112 -5.65 1.58 4.00
C PHE A 112 -5.04 2.46 2.90
N LEU A 113 -3.94 3.18 3.14
CA LEU A 113 -3.33 4.09 2.17
C LEU A 113 -3.00 3.37 0.85
N GLY A 114 -2.37 2.20 0.94
CA GLY A 114 -1.99 1.38 -0.22
C GLY A 114 -3.16 0.76 -0.98
N LEU A 115 -4.34 0.72 -0.40
CA LEU A 115 -5.55 0.23 -1.06
C LEU A 115 -6.33 1.38 -1.71
N ILE A 116 -6.51 2.48 -1.00
CA ILE A 116 -7.40 3.58 -1.40
C ILE A 116 -6.79 4.36 -2.56
N VAL A 117 -5.55 4.80 -2.39
CA VAL A 117 -4.92 5.72 -3.34
C VAL A 117 -4.73 5.08 -4.72
N PRO A 118 -4.15 3.86 -4.85
CA PRO A 118 -4.05 3.22 -6.16
C PRO A 118 -5.41 2.91 -6.78
N ASN A 119 -6.41 2.47 -5.99
CA ASN A 119 -7.75 2.19 -6.49
C ASN A 119 -8.42 3.43 -7.08
N ILE A 120 -8.31 4.58 -6.41
CA ILE A 120 -8.83 5.85 -6.94
C ILE A 120 -8.15 6.18 -8.27
N ILE A 121 -6.83 6.07 -8.34
CA ILE A 121 -6.08 6.41 -9.56
C ILE A 121 -6.38 5.44 -10.70
N SER A 122 -6.50 4.12 -10.44
CA SER A 122 -6.82 3.15 -11.49
C SER A 122 -8.21 3.38 -12.09
N MET A 123 -9.19 3.86 -11.30
CA MET A 123 -10.51 4.24 -11.81
C MET A 123 -10.49 5.42 -12.80
N TYR A 124 -9.52 6.33 -12.68
CA TYR A 124 -9.40 7.52 -13.54
C TYR A 124 -8.39 7.39 -14.68
N ARG A 125 -7.28 6.67 -14.44
CA ARG A 125 -6.14 6.56 -15.36
C ARG A 125 -5.91 5.17 -15.92
N GLY A 126 -6.69 4.17 -15.47
CA GLY A 126 -6.47 2.77 -15.82
C GLY A 126 -5.24 2.17 -15.12
N ASP A 127 -4.91 0.94 -15.48
CA ASP A 127 -3.92 0.11 -14.78
C ASP A 127 -2.49 0.25 -15.32
N HIS A 128 -2.21 1.26 -16.16
CA HIS A 128 -0.88 1.50 -16.68
C HIS A 128 0.01 2.16 -15.63
N LEU A 129 0.87 1.38 -14.98
CA LEU A 129 1.66 1.77 -13.81
C LEU A 129 2.51 3.04 -14.03
N LYS A 130 3.15 3.19 -15.20
CA LYS A 130 4.00 4.35 -15.49
C LYS A 130 3.23 5.67 -15.43
N ASN A 131 1.99 5.67 -15.91
CA ASN A 131 1.14 6.87 -15.89
C ASN A 131 0.45 7.04 -14.52
N ALA A 132 0.16 5.94 -13.83
CA ALA A 132 -0.50 5.96 -12.54
C ALA A 132 0.42 6.37 -11.38
N LEU A 133 1.70 5.96 -11.39
CA LEU A 133 2.66 6.19 -10.32
C LEU A 133 2.78 7.66 -9.87
N PRO A 134 3.03 8.65 -10.76
CA PRO A 134 3.17 10.04 -10.34
C PRO A 134 1.88 10.59 -9.71
N HIS A 135 0.71 10.19 -10.24
CA HIS A 135 -0.58 10.60 -9.70
C HIS A 135 -0.86 9.94 -8.34
N THR A 136 -0.47 8.67 -8.19
CA THR A 136 -0.56 7.94 -6.92
C THR A 136 0.30 8.60 -5.85
N LEU A 137 1.52 9.01 -6.18
CA LEU A 137 2.40 9.74 -5.27
C LEU A 137 1.79 11.08 -4.85
N MET A 138 1.29 11.87 -5.79
CA MET A 138 0.67 13.16 -5.50
C MET A 138 -0.59 13.01 -4.66
N LEU A 139 -1.51 12.12 -5.05
CA LEU A 139 -2.75 11.91 -4.31
C LEU A 139 -2.48 11.33 -2.92
N GLY A 140 -1.52 10.39 -2.80
CA GLY A 140 -1.11 9.82 -1.53
C GLY A 140 -0.53 10.85 -0.58
N SER A 141 0.37 11.72 -1.07
CA SER A 141 0.94 12.80 -0.25
C SER A 141 -0.11 13.81 0.22
N ILE A 142 -1.02 14.21 -0.67
CA ILE A 142 -2.13 15.11 -0.30
C ILE A 142 -3.02 14.47 0.76
N PHE A 143 -3.37 13.19 0.58
CA PHE A 143 -4.23 12.47 1.54
C PHE A 143 -3.59 12.34 2.92
N VAL A 144 -2.29 12.03 2.97
CA VAL A 144 -1.52 11.94 4.22
C VAL A 144 -1.44 13.29 4.91
N LEU A 145 -1.08 14.37 4.19
CA LEU A 145 -1.00 15.72 4.75
C LEU A 145 -2.36 16.21 5.25
N PHE A 146 -3.41 15.98 4.50
CA PHE A 146 -4.78 16.35 4.90
C PHE A 146 -5.19 15.61 6.19
N SER A 147 -4.91 14.31 6.27
CA SER A 147 -5.19 13.51 7.47
C SER A 147 -4.39 13.97 8.69
N ASP A 148 -3.13 14.37 8.51
CA ASP A 148 -2.29 14.91 9.59
C ASP A 148 -2.82 16.25 10.11
N ILE A 149 -3.16 17.17 9.21
CA ILE A 149 -3.75 18.48 9.57
C ILE A 149 -5.03 18.29 10.38
N ILE A 150 -5.93 17.41 9.92
CA ILE A 150 -7.18 17.13 10.63
C ILE A 150 -6.89 16.53 12.01
N GLY A 151 -5.98 15.54 12.11
CA GLY A 151 -5.61 14.92 13.38
C GLY A 151 -5.09 15.92 14.41
N ARG A 152 -4.39 16.96 13.98
CA ARG A 152 -3.87 18.03 14.84
C ARG A 152 -4.93 19.07 15.23
N LEU A 153 -5.92 19.31 14.36
CA LEU A 153 -6.95 20.33 14.61
C LEU A 153 -8.08 19.84 15.51
N ILE A 154 -8.48 18.57 15.43
CA ILE A 154 -9.67 18.03 16.13
C ILE A 154 -9.49 18.04 17.65
N VAL A 155 -8.29 17.77 18.17
CA VAL A 155 -8.07 17.56 19.61
C VAL A 155 -6.99 18.51 20.16
N TYR A 156 -6.92 19.71 19.61
CA TYR A 156 -5.97 20.70 20.14
C TYR A 156 -6.11 20.89 21.66
N PRO A 157 -5.02 20.89 22.47
CA PRO A 157 -3.60 20.88 22.10
C PRO A 157 -2.96 19.48 21.97
N TYR A 158 -3.73 18.42 22.01
CA TYR A 158 -3.24 17.05 21.87
C TYR A 158 -3.15 16.65 20.39
N GLU A 159 -2.22 15.76 20.05
CA GLU A 159 -2.05 15.23 18.70
C GLU A 159 -2.60 13.81 18.61
N ILE A 160 -3.45 13.55 17.60
CA ILE A 160 -3.91 12.19 17.28
C ILE A 160 -2.89 11.56 16.35
N ASN A 161 -2.56 10.29 16.60
CA ASN A 161 -1.70 9.51 15.72
C ASN A 161 -2.28 9.49 14.30
N ILE A 162 -1.44 9.80 13.30
CA ILE A 162 -1.85 9.85 11.90
C ILE A 162 -2.39 8.52 11.40
N GLY A 163 -1.87 7.39 11.91
CA GLY A 163 -2.37 6.06 11.60
C GLY A 163 -3.85 5.88 11.95
N LEU A 164 -4.30 6.45 13.08
CA LEU A 164 -5.70 6.41 13.49
C LEU A 164 -6.56 7.29 12.59
N THR A 165 -6.10 8.50 12.29
CA THR A 165 -6.83 9.46 11.43
C THR A 165 -7.01 8.89 10.01
N ILE A 166 -5.93 8.37 9.41
CA ILE A 166 -5.97 7.68 8.11
C ILE A 166 -6.86 6.45 8.17
N GLY A 167 -6.80 5.69 9.27
CA GLY A 167 -7.64 4.51 9.46
C GLY A 167 -9.13 4.84 9.40
N VAL A 168 -9.57 5.88 10.09
CA VAL A 168 -10.98 6.31 10.11
C VAL A 168 -11.41 6.83 8.73
N PHE A 169 -10.71 7.83 8.19
CA PHE A 169 -11.03 8.40 6.87
C PHE A 169 -10.90 7.36 5.76
N GLY A 170 -9.86 6.54 5.83
CA GLY A 170 -9.61 5.48 4.88
C GLY A 170 -10.74 4.44 4.86
N THR A 171 -11.22 4.02 6.03
CA THR A 171 -12.34 3.08 6.10
C THR A 171 -13.59 3.65 5.45
N ILE A 172 -13.93 4.92 5.70
CA ILE A 172 -15.09 5.58 5.12
C ILE A 172 -14.97 5.62 3.59
N ILE A 173 -13.82 6.09 3.08
CA ILE A 173 -13.58 6.18 1.63
C ILE A 173 -13.62 4.79 0.99
N PHE A 174 -13.00 3.79 1.62
CA PHE A 174 -12.99 2.41 1.14
C PHE A 174 -14.41 1.83 1.04
N LEU A 175 -15.26 2.03 2.05
CA LEU A 175 -16.66 1.61 2.01
C LEU A 175 -17.43 2.29 0.87
N VAL A 176 -17.23 3.59 0.66
CA VAL A 176 -17.85 4.31 -0.45
C VAL A 176 -17.40 3.76 -1.80
N LEU A 177 -16.11 3.47 -1.96
CA LEU A 177 -15.56 2.85 -3.19
C LEU A 177 -16.15 1.47 -3.46
N LEU A 178 -16.27 0.62 -2.42
CA LEU A 178 -16.90 -0.70 -2.54
C LEU A 178 -18.37 -0.61 -2.96
N MET A 179 -19.13 0.31 -2.37
CA MET A 179 -20.55 0.51 -2.74
C MET A 179 -20.69 1.00 -4.19
N LYS A 180 -19.82 1.89 -4.64
CA LYS A 180 -19.81 2.40 -6.01
C LYS A 180 -19.37 1.33 -7.02
N GLY A 181 -18.37 0.52 -6.69
CA GLY A 181 -17.89 -0.58 -7.53
C GLY A 181 -18.95 -1.66 -7.74
N ARG A 182 -19.78 -1.97 -6.72
CA ARG A 182 -20.87 -2.93 -6.80
C ARG A 182 -21.96 -2.51 -7.77
N ASN A 183 -22.26 -1.23 -7.89
CA ASN A 183 -23.28 -0.74 -8.81
C ASN A 183 -22.87 -0.84 -10.30
N ASN A 184 -21.57 -0.87 -10.60
CA ASN A 184 -21.07 -0.99 -11.97
C ASN A 184 -20.95 -2.44 -12.43
N SER A 185 -20.89 -3.44 -11.54
CA SER A 185 -20.78 -4.84 -11.89
C SER A 185 -22.12 -5.53 -12.20
N VAL A 186 -23.25 -4.90 -11.89
CA VAL A 186 -24.60 -5.48 -12.13
C VAL A 186 -25.09 -5.27 -13.57
N SER A 187 -24.42 -4.44 -14.37
CA SER A 187 -24.89 -4.08 -15.73
C SER A 187 -24.45 -5.04 -16.85
N TYR A 188 -23.60 -6.03 -16.58
CA TYR A 188 -23.03 -6.91 -17.62
C TYR A 188 -23.50 -8.37 -17.60
N THR A 189 -24.41 -8.77 -16.72
CA THR A 189 -24.85 -10.17 -16.60
C THR A 189 -26.10 -10.54 -17.41
N HIS A 190 -26.61 -9.66 -18.27
CA HIS A 190 -27.86 -9.96 -19.02
C HIS A 190 -27.73 -10.03 -20.55
N LEU A 191 -26.54 -10.08 -21.11
CA LEU A 191 -26.41 -10.16 -22.58
C LEU A 191 -25.32 -11.16 -23.00
N THR A 192 -25.49 -12.44 -22.73
CA THR A 192 -25.04 -13.51 -23.63
C THR A 192 -25.58 -14.87 -23.15
N LEU A 193 -26.81 -15.17 -23.49
CA LEU A 193 -27.23 -16.56 -23.77
C LEU A 193 -26.88 -16.82 -25.23
N PRO A 194 -25.93 -17.67 -25.58
CA PRO A 194 -25.84 -18.19 -26.93
C PRO A 194 -26.97 -19.21 -27.08
N THR A 195 -27.95 -18.89 -27.90
CA THR A 195 -28.87 -19.86 -28.51
C THR A 195 -28.05 -20.87 -29.31
N ILE A 196 -27.77 -22.00 -28.70
CA ILE A 196 -27.42 -23.22 -29.45
C ILE A 196 -28.73 -23.98 -29.64
N CYS A 197 -29.34 -23.81 -30.79
CA CYS A 197 -30.29 -24.72 -31.38
C CYS A 197 -30.00 -24.77 -32.88
N SER A 198 -29.44 -25.85 -33.34
CA SER A 198 -29.65 -26.63 -34.56
C SER A 198 -28.40 -27.40 -34.91
#